data_b53c53b3a6df538dd10c62ad30754427
#
_entry.id   b53c53b3a6df538dd10c62ad30754427
#
_cell.length_a   1.000
_cell.length_b   1.000
_cell.length_c   1.000
_cell.angle_alpha   90.00
_cell.angle_beta   90.00
_cell.angle_gamma   90.00
#
_symmetry.space_group_name_H-M   'P 1'
#
loop_
_entity.id
_entity.type
_entity.pdbx_description
1 polymer ?
#
loop_
_entity_poly.entity_id
_entity_poly.type
_entity_poly.pdbx_seq_one_letter_code
_entity_poly.pdbx_strand_id
1 'polypeptide(L)'
;MNESELDSDREDTKQDDNVDDDEQVVIFRLDKEEFGAPIASVQEIVRVPEQLIRVPKAPSFVEGVINLRGTVLPVIDLRLRLGLNQVERTDRQRIMVFLISDVRTGFIVDQVAEVLRIPKAAIEPAPQLSAEQSQLLSRMANLEKQKRMVQLIDPPHLMAKKELRALAAVTG
;
A
#
# COMPACT_ATOMS: atom_id res chain seq x y z
N MET A 1 -18.31 0.81 47.42
CA MET A 1 -17.66 2.09 47.14
C MET A 1 -16.65 1.98 46.02
N ASN A 2 -15.78 1.03 46.10
CA ASN A 2 -14.74 0.86 45.05
C ASN A 2 -15.25 0.27 43.76
N GLU A 3 -16.41 -0.38 43.78
CA GLU A 3 -16.98 -1.04 42.58
C GLU A 3 -17.41 -0.05 41.49
N SER A 4 -17.92 1.13 41.89
CA SER A 4 -18.34 2.12 40.90
C SER A 4 -17.15 2.79 40.23
N GLU A 5 -16.04 2.93 40.93
CA GLU A 5 -14.80 3.46 40.36
C GLU A 5 -14.19 2.47 39.37
N LEU A 6 -14.24 1.16 39.68
CA LEU A 6 -13.76 0.11 38.79
C LEU A 6 -14.59 0.03 37.50
N ASP A 7 -15.89 0.24 37.60
CA ASP A 7 -16.76 0.25 36.42
C ASP A 7 -16.48 1.44 35.49
N SER A 8 -16.15 2.61 36.06
CA SER A 8 -15.73 3.77 35.27
C SER A 8 -14.45 3.48 34.49
N ASP A 9 -13.49 2.84 35.15
CA ASP A 9 -12.22 2.48 34.50
C ASP A 9 -12.43 1.49 33.37
N ARG A 10 -13.39 0.58 33.51
CA ARG A 10 -13.75 -0.36 32.45
C ARG A 10 -14.38 0.32 31.25
N GLU A 11 -15.17 1.34 31.46
CA GLU A 11 -15.77 2.12 30.38
C GLU A 11 -14.69 2.88 29.61
N ASP A 12 -13.74 3.46 30.30
CA ASP A 12 -12.59 4.13 29.70
C ASP A 12 -11.77 3.15 28.84
N THR A 13 -11.57 1.92 29.32
CA THR A 13 -10.88 0.87 28.59
C THR A 13 -11.62 0.50 27.29
N LYS A 14 -12.94 0.48 27.30
CA LYS A 14 -13.75 0.22 26.11
C LYS A 14 -13.60 1.33 25.07
N GLN A 15 -13.47 2.58 25.50
CA GLN A 15 -13.23 3.69 24.58
C GLN A 15 -11.85 3.58 23.94
N ASP A 16 -10.85 3.16 24.68
CA ASP A 16 -9.51 2.90 24.16
C ASP A 16 -9.54 1.76 23.13
N ASP A 17 -10.33 0.72 23.36
CA ASP A 17 -10.50 -0.37 22.41
C ASP A 17 -11.10 0.10 21.09
N ASN A 18 -12.00 1.10 21.10
CA ASN A 18 -12.57 1.66 19.90
C ASN A 18 -11.54 2.45 19.07
N VAL A 19 -10.59 3.10 19.75
CA VAL A 19 -9.48 3.79 19.07
C VAL A 19 -8.54 2.79 18.42
N ASP A 20 -8.31 1.64 19.09
CA ASP A 20 -7.46 0.56 18.56
C ASP A 20 -8.09 -0.13 17.35
N ASP A 21 -9.40 0.01 17.15
CA ASP A 21 -10.09 -0.55 16.00
C ASP A 21 -9.91 0.27 14.72
N ASP A 22 -9.34 1.47 14.81
CA ASP A 22 -9.05 2.25 13.62
C ASP A 22 -7.85 1.67 12.87
N GLU A 23 -7.92 1.69 11.55
CA GLU A 23 -6.83 1.25 10.70
C GLU A 23 -6.06 2.46 10.18
N GLN A 24 -4.75 2.49 10.38
CA GLN A 24 -3.90 3.53 9.83
C GLN A 24 -3.44 3.15 8.44
N VAL A 25 -3.64 4.04 7.48
CA VAL A 25 -3.26 3.80 6.09
C VAL A 25 -2.47 4.98 5.54
N VAL A 26 -1.52 4.65 4.67
CA VAL A 26 -0.81 5.65 3.88
C VAL A 26 -1.66 5.89 2.63
N ILE A 27 -2.09 7.13 2.45
CA ILE A 27 -2.87 7.51 1.27
C ILE A 27 -1.93 7.94 0.16
N PHE A 28 -2.10 7.35 -1.00
CA PHE A 28 -1.37 7.72 -2.20
C PHE A 28 -2.32 7.88 -3.37
N ARG A 29 -1.86 8.50 -4.42
CA ARG A 29 -2.68 8.77 -5.60
C ARG A 29 -2.11 8.12 -6.83
N LEU A 30 -3.04 7.63 -7.66
CA LEU A 30 -2.80 7.25 -9.04
C LEU A 30 -3.86 7.99 -9.86
N ASP A 31 -3.42 8.88 -10.76
CA ASP A 31 -4.28 9.83 -11.43
C ASP A 31 -5.01 10.72 -10.40
N LYS A 32 -6.33 10.74 -10.45
CA LYS A 32 -7.15 11.52 -9.53
C LYS A 32 -7.73 10.67 -8.40
N GLU A 33 -7.47 9.37 -8.42
CA GLU A 33 -8.05 8.45 -7.46
C GLU A 33 -7.13 8.25 -6.25
N GLU A 34 -7.76 8.06 -5.10
CA GLU A 34 -7.05 7.82 -3.85
C GLU A 34 -7.01 6.34 -3.53
N PHE A 35 -5.84 5.88 -3.12
CA PHE A 35 -5.59 4.52 -2.70
C PHE A 35 -4.97 4.55 -1.32
N GLY A 36 -5.09 3.47 -0.60
CA GLY A 36 -4.48 3.33 0.72
C GLY A 36 -3.75 2.02 0.89
N ALA A 37 -2.64 2.08 1.60
CA ALA A 37 -1.89 0.89 2.01
C ALA A 37 -1.82 0.85 3.53
N PRO A 38 -2.05 -0.32 4.17
CA PRO A 38 -1.88 -0.42 5.61
C PRO A 38 -0.49 0.04 6.01
N ILE A 39 -0.40 0.95 6.99
CA ILE A 39 0.89 1.52 7.38
C ILE A 39 1.87 0.46 7.86
N ALA A 40 1.36 -0.59 8.48
CA ALA A 40 2.19 -1.70 8.95
C ALA A 40 2.87 -2.46 7.82
N SER A 41 2.33 -2.38 6.59
CA SER A 41 2.90 -3.04 5.41
C SER A 41 3.97 -2.19 4.73
N VAL A 42 3.98 -0.88 4.95
CA VAL A 42 4.91 0.03 4.30
C VAL A 42 6.21 0.07 5.10
N GLN A 43 7.28 -0.42 4.52
CA GLN A 43 8.57 -0.39 5.16
C GLN A 43 9.24 0.98 5.03
N GLU A 44 9.08 1.59 3.87
CA GLU A 44 9.78 2.81 3.55
C GLU A 44 9.14 3.51 2.35
N ILE A 45 9.29 4.82 2.26
CA ILE A 45 8.87 5.61 1.11
C ILE A 45 10.07 6.43 0.69
N VAL A 46 10.49 6.29 -0.57
CA VAL A 46 11.68 6.97 -1.09
C VAL A 46 11.36 7.67 -2.40
N ARG A 47 12.20 8.63 -2.77
CA ARG A 47 12.09 9.30 -4.06
C ARG A 47 12.47 8.37 -5.19
N VAL A 48 11.87 8.58 -6.35
CA VAL A 48 12.27 7.86 -7.55
C VAL A 48 13.55 8.50 -8.07
N PRO A 49 14.65 7.74 -8.22
CA PRO A 49 15.86 8.30 -8.79
C PRO A 49 15.66 8.66 -10.26
N GLU A 50 16.49 9.55 -10.80
CA GLU A 50 16.39 10.00 -12.18
C GLU A 50 16.45 8.83 -13.16
N GLN A 51 17.27 7.82 -12.86
CA GLN A 51 17.39 6.64 -13.70
C GLN A 51 17.30 5.38 -12.86
N LEU A 52 16.44 4.47 -13.28
CA LEU A 52 16.39 3.13 -12.76
C LEU A 52 17.37 2.27 -13.55
N ILE A 53 18.08 1.41 -12.85
CA ILE A 53 18.99 0.46 -13.50
C ILE A 53 18.16 -0.67 -14.09
N ARG A 54 18.26 -0.87 -15.39
CA ARG A 54 17.56 -1.97 -16.06
C ARG A 54 18.40 -3.24 -15.94
N VAL A 55 17.74 -4.32 -15.55
CA VAL A 55 18.37 -5.63 -15.47
C VAL A 55 18.04 -6.41 -16.74
N PRO A 56 19.05 -6.82 -17.53
CA PRO A 56 18.79 -7.62 -18.73
C PRO A 56 18.03 -8.91 -18.37
N LYS A 57 17.05 -9.26 -19.19
CA LYS A 57 16.22 -10.46 -19.03
C LYS A 57 15.33 -10.45 -17.77
N ALA A 58 15.19 -9.31 -17.11
CA ALA A 58 14.22 -9.18 -16.02
C ALA A 58 12.79 -9.32 -16.54
N PRO A 59 11.85 -9.75 -15.70
CA PRO A 59 10.44 -9.81 -16.11
C PRO A 59 9.94 -8.46 -16.60
N SER A 60 9.02 -8.46 -17.56
CA SER A 60 8.53 -7.24 -18.21
C SER A 60 7.84 -6.28 -17.25
N PHE A 61 7.32 -6.78 -16.12
CA PHE A 61 6.67 -5.92 -15.13
C PHE A 61 7.67 -5.16 -14.24
N VAL A 62 8.95 -5.49 -14.29
CA VAL A 62 9.99 -4.81 -13.52
C VAL A 62 10.46 -3.60 -14.31
N GLU A 63 10.27 -2.41 -13.75
CA GLU A 63 10.75 -1.16 -14.35
C GLU A 63 12.27 -1.05 -14.29
N GLY A 64 12.85 -1.60 -13.24
CA GLY A 64 14.29 -1.58 -13.02
C GLY A 64 14.59 -1.91 -11.57
N VAL A 65 15.82 -1.65 -11.17
CA VAL A 65 16.24 -1.82 -9.79
C VAL A 65 16.93 -0.56 -9.30
N ILE A 66 16.89 -0.36 -7.98
CA ILE A 66 17.64 0.70 -7.33
C ILE A 66 18.54 0.07 -6.26
N ASN A 67 19.61 0.78 -5.94
CA ASN A 67 20.44 0.43 -4.81
C ASN A 67 20.00 1.28 -3.63
N LEU A 68 19.39 0.64 -2.64
CA LEU A 68 18.91 1.31 -1.44
C LEU A 68 19.79 0.85 -0.27
N ARG A 69 20.73 1.70 0.10
CA ARG A 69 21.65 1.44 1.22
C ARG A 69 22.38 0.08 1.10
N GLY A 70 22.89 -0.21 -0.10
CA GLY A 70 23.63 -1.43 -0.36
C GLY A 70 22.77 -2.64 -0.72
N THR A 71 21.46 -2.51 -0.71
CA THR A 71 20.53 -3.58 -1.08
C THR A 71 19.90 -3.28 -2.43
N VAL A 72 19.90 -4.26 -3.32
CA VAL A 72 19.25 -4.14 -4.62
C VAL A 72 17.74 -4.35 -4.44
N LEU A 73 16.97 -3.35 -4.85
CA LEU A 73 15.52 -3.35 -4.71
C LEU A 73 14.86 -3.35 -6.08
N PRO A 74 14.05 -4.35 -6.41
CA PRO A 74 13.29 -4.32 -7.65
C PRO A 74 12.17 -3.29 -7.55
N VAL A 75 11.91 -2.58 -8.65
CA VAL A 75 10.93 -1.51 -8.71
C VAL A 75 9.91 -1.82 -9.78
N ILE A 76 8.65 -1.71 -9.41
CA ILE A 76 7.51 -2.00 -10.27
C ILE A 76 6.62 -0.76 -10.34
N ASP A 77 6.08 -0.47 -11.52
CA ASP A 77 5.11 0.61 -11.68
C ASP A 77 3.73 0.12 -11.25
N LEU A 78 3.22 0.66 -10.14
CA LEU A 78 1.92 0.25 -9.62
C LEU A 78 0.78 0.58 -10.60
N ARG A 79 0.92 1.64 -11.38
CA ARG A 79 -0.08 1.99 -12.39
C ARG A 79 -0.27 0.83 -13.38
N LEU A 80 0.82 0.30 -13.90
CA LEU A 80 0.76 -0.82 -14.84
C LEU A 80 0.19 -2.07 -14.16
N ARG A 81 0.54 -2.27 -12.90
CA ARG A 81 0.04 -3.42 -12.13
C ARG A 81 -1.47 -3.38 -11.95
N LEU A 82 -2.05 -2.20 -11.85
CA LEU A 82 -3.50 -2.01 -11.69
C LEU A 82 -4.21 -1.79 -13.03
N GLY A 83 -3.52 -1.95 -14.15
CA GLY A 83 -4.11 -1.82 -15.48
C GLY A 83 -4.22 -0.39 -15.99
N LEU A 84 -3.53 0.55 -15.33
CA LEU A 84 -3.50 1.94 -15.78
C LEU A 84 -2.33 2.16 -16.74
N ASN A 85 -2.41 3.24 -17.52
CA ASN A 85 -1.32 3.59 -18.44
C ASN A 85 -0.13 4.17 -17.68
N GLN A 86 1.06 3.96 -18.24
CA GLN A 86 2.26 4.57 -17.71
C GLN A 86 2.27 6.07 -18.01
N VAL A 87 2.83 6.86 -17.12
CA VAL A 87 2.98 8.31 -17.27
C VAL A 87 4.44 8.71 -17.15
N GLU A 88 4.75 9.91 -17.59
CA GLU A 88 6.10 10.46 -17.47
C GLU A 88 6.48 10.67 -16.01
N ARG A 89 7.78 10.63 -15.73
CA ARG A 89 8.30 10.89 -14.38
C ARG A 89 8.01 12.32 -13.94
N THR A 90 7.60 12.44 -12.67
CA THR A 90 7.40 13.74 -12.03
C THR A 90 8.12 13.75 -10.69
N ASP A 91 8.36 14.93 -10.16
CA ASP A 91 9.00 15.08 -8.84
C ASP A 91 8.12 14.58 -7.69
N ARG A 92 6.83 14.42 -7.94
CA ARG A 92 5.86 13.98 -6.93
C ARG A 92 5.86 12.48 -6.73
N GLN A 93 6.31 11.73 -7.73
CA GLN A 93 6.32 10.27 -7.66
C GLN A 93 7.19 9.78 -6.51
N ARG A 94 6.78 8.67 -5.95
CA ARG A 94 7.51 8.01 -4.84
C ARG A 94 7.53 6.52 -5.07
N ILE A 95 8.50 5.87 -4.47
CA ILE A 95 8.55 4.42 -4.40
C ILE A 95 8.13 4.03 -3.00
N MET A 96 7.07 3.24 -2.89
CA MET A 96 6.63 2.65 -1.64
C MET A 96 7.21 1.25 -1.56
N VAL A 97 7.94 0.96 -0.50
CA VAL A 97 8.62 -0.32 -0.32
C VAL A 97 7.78 -1.20 0.60
N PHE A 98 7.42 -2.37 0.10
CA PHE A 98 6.71 -3.40 0.86
C PHE A 98 7.58 -4.65 1.00
N LEU A 99 7.37 -5.38 2.07
CA LEU A 99 7.92 -6.73 2.22
C LEU A 99 6.81 -7.72 1.89
N ILE A 100 6.95 -8.41 0.76
CA ILE A 100 5.95 -9.36 0.28
C ILE A 100 6.59 -10.74 0.27
N SER A 101 6.15 -11.62 1.17
CA SER A 101 6.72 -12.97 1.32
C SER A 101 8.26 -12.94 1.37
N ASP A 102 8.79 -12.08 2.25
CA ASP A 102 10.22 -11.87 2.48
C ASP A 102 10.99 -11.24 1.31
N VAL A 103 10.30 -10.80 0.26
CA VAL A 103 10.91 -10.09 -0.86
C VAL A 103 10.58 -8.61 -0.75
N ARG A 104 11.60 -7.77 -0.57
CA ARG A 104 11.42 -6.31 -0.56
C ARG A 104 11.21 -5.84 -1.99
N THR A 105 10.12 -5.15 -2.20
CA THR A 105 9.72 -4.70 -3.53
C THR A 105 9.22 -3.26 -3.46
N GLY A 106 9.69 -2.42 -4.37
CA GLY A 106 9.26 -1.03 -4.48
C GLY A 106 8.20 -0.86 -5.55
N PHE A 107 7.20 -0.04 -5.25
CA PHE A 107 6.13 0.29 -6.18
C PHE A 107 6.07 1.78 -6.40
N ILE A 108 6.14 2.19 -7.67
CA ILE A 108 6.04 3.61 -8.02
C ILE A 108 4.59 4.03 -7.99
N VAL A 109 4.32 5.11 -7.25
CA VAL A 109 3.01 5.76 -7.18
C VAL A 109 3.14 7.21 -7.61
N ASP A 110 2.03 7.82 -8.05
CA ASP A 110 2.05 9.19 -8.57
C ASP A 110 2.37 10.21 -7.49
N GLN A 111 1.86 9.99 -6.30
CA GLN A 111 2.04 10.90 -5.17
C GLN A 111 1.65 10.20 -3.87
N VAL A 112 2.41 10.46 -2.81
CA VAL A 112 2.00 10.08 -1.45
C VAL A 112 1.43 11.32 -0.79
N ALA A 113 0.20 11.22 -0.27
CA ALA A 113 -0.50 12.38 0.23
C ALA A 113 -0.42 12.53 1.75
N GLU A 114 -0.81 11.50 2.50
CA GLU A 114 -0.94 11.62 3.95
C GLU A 114 -1.11 10.24 4.61
N VAL A 115 -1.07 10.23 5.92
CA VAL A 115 -1.47 9.06 6.70
C VAL A 115 -2.82 9.35 7.32
N LEU A 116 -3.79 8.47 7.09
CA LEU A 116 -5.12 8.61 7.67
C LEU A 116 -5.41 7.46 8.62
N ARG A 117 -6.15 7.79 9.66
CA ARG A 117 -6.72 6.80 10.56
C ARG A 117 -8.17 6.59 10.12
N ILE A 118 -8.49 5.38 9.68
CA ILE A 118 -9.79 5.04 9.11
C ILE A 118 -10.55 4.15 10.07
N PRO A 119 -11.76 4.56 10.51
CA PRO A 119 -12.58 3.69 11.35
C PRO A 119 -12.93 2.40 10.60
N LYS A 120 -12.87 1.27 11.27
CA LYS A 120 -13.23 -0.02 10.65
C LYS A 120 -14.67 -0.01 10.12
N ALA A 121 -15.55 0.73 10.75
CA ALA A 121 -16.94 0.84 10.29
C ALA A 121 -17.06 1.49 8.90
N ALA A 122 -16.05 2.25 8.47
CA ALA A 122 -16.04 2.89 7.16
C ALA A 122 -15.45 1.98 6.07
N ILE A 123 -14.88 0.84 6.46
CA ILE A 123 -14.28 -0.10 5.52
C ILE A 123 -15.31 -1.12 5.09
N GLU A 124 -15.48 -1.27 3.80
CA GLU A 124 -16.45 -2.18 3.21
C GLU A 124 -15.82 -2.96 2.07
N PRO A 125 -16.42 -4.09 1.66
CA PRO A 125 -15.92 -4.81 0.50
C PRO A 125 -16.01 -3.95 -0.76
N ALA A 126 -14.97 -4.00 -1.59
CA ALA A 126 -14.98 -3.29 -2.87
C ALA A 126 -15.86 -4.03 -3.88
N PRO A 127 -16.50 -3.31 -4.81
CA PRO A 127 -17.22 -3.95 -5.90
C PRO A 127 -16.26 -4.82 -6.71
N GLN A 128 -16.68 -6.03 -7.06
CA GLN A 128 -15.85 -6.93 -7.85
C GLN A 128 -15.95 -6.55 -9.32
N LEU A 129 -14.81 -6.15 -9.89
CA LEU A 129 -14.70 -5.84 -11.31
C LEU A 129 -14.14 -7.01 -12.09
N SER A 130 -13.08 -7.65 -11.57
CA SER A 130 -12.50 -8.85 -12.12
C SER A 130 -11.91 -9.69 -10.99
N ALA A 131 -11.64 -10.98 -11.25
CA ALA A 131 -11.05 -11.86 -10.24
C ALA A 131 -9.67 -11.35 -9.78
N GLU A 132 -8.88 -10.82 -10.70
CA GLU A 132 -7.55 -10.31 -10.38
C GLU A 132 -7.63 -9.01 -9.58
N GLN A 133 -8.48 -8.07 -10.00
CA GLN A 133 -8.64 -6.79 -9.31
C GLN A 133 -9.25 -6.96 -7.94
N SER A 134 -10.14 -7.93 -7.74
CA SER A 134 -10.76 -8.15 -6.44
C SER A 134 -9.77 -8.65 -5.39
N GLN A 135 -8.67 -9.29 -5.79
CA GLN A 135 -7.61 -9.67 -4.87
C GLN A 135 -6.75 -8.47 -4.48
N LEU A 136 -6.45 -7.60 -5.43
CA LEU A 136 -5.60 -6.44 -5.22
C LEU A 136 -6.32 -5.33 -4.46
N LEU A 137 -7.60 -5.13 -4.75
CA LEU A 137 -8.42 -4.05 -4.24
C LEU A 137 -9.71 -4.61 -3.64
N SER A 138 -9.55 -5.42 -2.58
CA SER A 138 -10.68 -6.14 -2.00
C SER A 138 -11.51 -5.29 -1.03
N ARG A 139 -10.97 -4.19 -0.56
CA ARG A 139 -11.61 -3.35 0.44
C ARG A 139 -11.62 -1.90 0.00
N MET A 140 -12.56 -1.15 0.50
CA MET A 140 -12.72 0.25 0.20
C MET A 140 -13.11 1.01 1.46
N ALA A 141 -12.52 2.17 1.67
CA ALA A 141 -12.93 3.05 2.76
C ALA A 141 -13.86 4.11 2.21
N ASN A 142 -15.07 4.15 2.74
CA ASN A 142 -16.06 5.14 2.38
C ASN A 142 -16.12 6.19 3.48
N LEU A 143 -15.48 7.33 3.25
CA LEU A 143 -15.43 8.45 4.18
C LEU A 143 -16.52 9.45 3.80
N GLU A 144 -17.76 9.11 4.10
CA GLU A 144 -18.94 9.88 3.67
C GLU A 144 -18.90 11.35 4.08
N LYS A 145 -18.47 11.63 5.29
CA LYS A 145 -18.40 13.00 5.82
C LYS A 145 -17.45 13.87 5.03
N GLN A 146 -16.40 13.28 4.48
CA GLN A 146 -15.38 13.98 3.70
C GLN A 146 -15.62 13.82 2.20
N LYS A 147 -16.63 13.07 1.80
CA LYS A 147 -16.95 12.74 0.40
C LYS A 147 -15.73 12.12 -0.31
N ARG A 148 -15.06 11.21 0.39
CA ARG A 148 -13.86 10.52 -0.13
C ARG A 148 -14.08 9.03 -0.18
N MET A 149 -13.60 8.43 -1.25
CA MET A 149 -13.54 6.98 -1.42
C MET A 149 -12.08 6.61 -1.59
N VAL A 150 -11.58 5.72 -0.73
CA VAL A 150 -10.19 5.26 -0.78
C VAL A 150 -10.19 3.78 -1.06
N GLN A 151 -9.55 3.37 -2.15
CA GLN A 151 -9.41 1.96 -2.49
C GLN A 151 -8.21 1.41 -1.74
N LEU A 152 -8.43 0.39 -0.91
CA LEU A 152 -7.37 -0.18 -0.09
C LEU A 152 -6.70 -1.32 -0.84
N ILE A 153 -5.39 -1.20 -1.03
CA ILE A 153 -4.61 -2.29 -1.63
C ILE A 153 -4.31 -3.35 -0.59
N ASP A 154 -4.13 -4.57 -1.06
CA ASP A 154 -3.70 -5.69 -0.24
C ASP A 154 -2.28 -6.08 -0.65
N PRO A 155 -1.25 -5.58 0.03
CA PRO A 155 0.14 -5.80 -0.40
C PRO A 155 0.52 -7.25 -0.64
N PRO A 156 0.11 -8.23 0.18
CA PRO A 156 0.42 -9.63 -0.12
C PRO A 156 -0.08 -10.12 -1.48
N HIS A 157 -1.13 -9.51 -2.02
CA HIS A 157 -1.70 -9.89 -3.31
C HIS A 157 -1.22 -9.03 -4.48
N LEU A 158 -0.31 -8.09 -4.24
CA LEU A 158 0.25 -7.27 -5.33
C LEU A 158 1.07 -8.11 -6.30
N MET A 159 1.65 -9.20 -5.81
CA MET A 159 2.50 -10.08 -6.60
C MET A 159 2.06 -11.52 -6.44
N ALA A 160 1.99 -12.25 -7.55
CA ALA A 160 1.77 -13.69 -7.51
C ALA A 160 3.04 -14.40 -7.05
N LYS A 161 2.91 -15.60 -6.50
CA LYS A 161 4.07 -16.39 -6.04
C LYS A 161 5.11 -16.59 -7.13
N LYS A 162 4.68 -16.83 -8.35
CA LYS A 162 5.54 -16.99 -9.52
C LYS A 162 6.35 -15.73 -9.79
N GLU A 163 5.71 -14.57 -9.66
CA GLU A 163 6.35 -13.28 -9.86
C GLU A 163 7.36 -12.98 -8.77
N LEU A 164 7.05 -13.31 -7.53
CA LEU A 164 7.98 -13.14 -6.40
C LEU A 164 9.24 -13.97 -6.57
N ARG A 165 9.11 -15.20 -7.09
CA ARG A 165 10.28 -16.03 -7.39
C ARG A 165 11.16 -15.39 -8.46
N ALA A 166 10.52 -14.82 -9.49
CA ALA A 166 11.24 -14.12 -10.56
C ALA A 166 11.97 -12.90 -10.02
N LEU A 167 11.34 -12.15 -9.09
CA LEU A 167 11.99 -11.00 -8.44
C LEU A 167 13.17 -11.42 -7.58
N ALA A 168 13.02 -12.49 -6.81
CA ALA A 168 14.10 -13.00 -5.97
C ALA A 168 15.33 -13.37 -6.81
N ALA A 169 15.13 -13.91 -8.01
CA ALA A 169 16.22 -14.25 -8.92
C ALA A 169 16.93 -13.00 -9.44
N VAL A 170 16.22 -11.87 -9.59
CA VAL A 170 16.82 -10.61 -10.04
C VAL A 170 17.70 -9.97 -8.95
N THR A 171 17.31 -10.12 -7.69
CA THR A 171 17.98 -9.47 -6.56
C THR A 171 18.97 -10.38 -5.84
N GLY A 172 18.87 -11.64 -6.06
CA GLY A 172 19.71 -12.65 -5.44
C GLY A 172 20.87 -13.00 -6.30
#